data_727a2df2275472b17ae5cf1941d08f8c
#
_entry.id   727a2df2275472b17ae5cf1941d08f8c
#
_cell.length_a   1.000
_cell.length_b   1.000
_cell.length_c   1.000
_cell.angle_alpha   90.00
_cell.angle_beta   90.00
_cell.angle_gamma   90.00
#
_symmetry.space_group_name_H-M   'P 1'
#
loop_
_entity.id
_entity.type
_entity.pdbx_description
1 polymer ?
#
loop_
_entity_poly.entity_id
_entity_poly.type
_entity_poly.pdbx_seq_one_letter_code
_entity_poly.pdbx_strand_id
1 'polypeptide(L)'
;MRQPELGLKVAELRQQKGMTQEQLAEACEVSTRTIQRIESGEVDPRAYTINNLNEALNYDFGQNDLENEPFWLAMLHLSSTICFVIIPLVIWSLKKNQSLKISQHGKDVLNFQITINLVLFANVFVLMVMPYFFRMQETSMARTLMLFCTTTPLILIGMFTFFQGVKNTMRVLSDQPYKYPLSINFVK
;
A
#
# COMPACT_ATOMS: atom_id res chain seq x y z
N MET A 1 16.51 -2.95 -7.63
CA MET A 1 17.94 -3.13 -7.97
C MET A 1 18.84 -2.63 -6.85
N ARG A 2 19.97 -3.28 -6.57
CA ARG A 2 20.96 -2.84 -5.59
C ARG A 2 22.33 -2.67 -6.26
N GLN A 3 23.25 -1.94 -5.62
CA GLN A 3 24.63 -1.85 -6.10
C GLN A 3 25.31 -3.22 -6.04
N PRO A 4 26.20 -3.55 -7.01
CA PRO A 4 26.64 -2.70 -8.13
C PRO A 4 25.73 -2.73 -9.39
N GLU A 5 24.70 -3.58 -9.43
CA GLU A 5 23.82 -3.78 -10.60
C GLU A 5 23.09 -2.50 -11.03
N LEU A 6 22.66 -1.68 -10.05
CA LEU A 6 21.99 -0.42 -10.30
C LEU A 6 22.92 0.55 -11.06
N GLY A 7 24.15 0.70 -10.60
CA GLY A 7 25.14 1.57 -11.24
C GLY A 7 25.45 1.16 -12.67
N LEU A 8 25.63 -0.13 -12.91
CA LEU A 8 25.86 -0.68 -14.26
C LEU A 8 24.67 -0.39 -15.17
N LYS A 9 23.44 -0.55 -14.67
CA LYS A 9 22.21 -0.27 -15.45
C LYS A 9 22.03 1.21 -15.74
N VAL A 10 22.37 2.10 -14.80
CA VAL A 10 22.39 3.56 -15.04
C VAL A 10 23.34 3.90 -16.16
N ALA A 11 24.57 3.39 -16.12
CA ALA A 11 25.58 3.63 -17.15
C ALA A 11 25.13 3.11 -18.52
N GLU A 12 24.57 1.90 -18.59
CA GLU A 12 24.03 1.30 -19.81
C GLU A 12 22.95 2.18 -20.43
N LEU A 13 21.91 2.57 -19.66
CA LEU A 13 20.79 3.36 -20.16
C LEU A 13 21.21 4.76 -20.58
N ARG A 14 22.14 5.39 -19.82
CA ARG A 14 22.73 6.67 -20.21
C ARG A 14 23.41 6.58 -21.56
N GLN A 15 24.26 5.55 -21.77
CA GLN A 15 24.96 5.32 -23.03
C GLN A 15 23.98 5.06 -24.19
N GLN A 16 22.93 4.27 -23.97
CA GLN A 16 21.87 4.01 -24.96
C GLN A 16 21.16 5.31 -25.40
N LYS A 17 21.02 6.27 -24.47
CA LYS A 17 20.46 7.60 -24.77
C LYS A 17 21.50 8.59 -25.33
N GLY A 18 22.76 8.20 -25.50
CA GLY A 18 23.83 9.09 -25.98
C GLY A 18 24.18 10.23 -25.04
N MET A 19 23.84 10.12 -23.76
CA MET A 19 24.08 11.18 -22.76
C MET A 19 25.50 11.05 -22.16
N THR A 20 26.13 12.20 -21.88
CA THR A 20 27.35 12.24 -21.04
C THR A 20 26.97 12.15 -19.55
N GLN A 21 27.95 11.88 -18.68
CA GLN A 21 27.72 11.89 -17.23
C GLN A 21 27.31 13.29 -16.71
N GLU A 22 27.83 14.34 -17.33
CA GLU A 22 27.47 15.73 -17.04
C GLU A 22 26.00 16.01 -17.40
N GLN A 23 25.55 15.56 -18.58
CA GLN A 23 24.16 15.73 -19.03
C GLN A 23 23.18 14.96 -18.13
N LEU A 24 23.54 13.75 -17.71
CA LEU A 24 22.71 12.99 -16.78
C LEU A 24 22.69 13.66 -15.39
N ALA A 25 23.82 14.19 -14.94
CA ALA A 25 23.92 14.91 -13.67
C ALA A 25 23.04 16.16 -13.64
N GLU A 26 23.04 16.93 -14.72
CA GLU A 26 22.17 18.10 -14.90
C GLU A 26 20.69 17.70 -14.92
N ALA A 27 20.32 16.67 -15.68
CA ALA A 27 18.95 16.16 -15.74
C ALA A 27 18.44 15.62 -14.39
N CYS A 28 19.35 15.10 -13.56
CA CYS A 28 19.00 14.56 -12.23
C CYS A 28 19.18 15.59 -11.10
N GLU A 29 19.57 16.82 -11.38
CA GLU A 29 19.86 17.88 -10.39
C GLU A 29 20.90 17.45 -9.32
N VAL A 30 21.92 16.70 -9.74
CA VAL A 30 23.01 16.22 -8.88
C VAL A 30 24.37 16.59 -9.48
N SER A 31 25.46 16.47 -8.70
CA SER A 31 26.80 16.65 -9.23
C SER A 31 27.23 15.50 -10.13
N THR A 32 28.09 15.78 -11.13
CA THR A 32 28.72 14.76 -11.99
C THR A 32 29.43 13.70 -11.15
N ARG A 33 30.09 14.12 -10.06
CA ARG A 33 30.72 13.21 -9.11
C ARG A 33 29.73 12.23 -8.47
N THR A 34 28.49 12.66 -8.23
CA THR A 34 27.42 11.80 -7.70
C THR A 34 27.06 10.72 -8.71
N ILE A 35 26.89 11.09 -9.99
CA ILE A 35 26.63 10.12 -11.07
C ILE A 35 27.78 9.13 -11.20
N GLN A 36 29.02 9.60 -11.20
CA GLN A 36 30.21 8.72 -11.26
C GLN A 36 30.22 7.69 -10.14
N ARG A 37 29.93 8.11 -8.89
CA ARG A 37 29.89 7.21 -7.73
C ARG A 37 28.72 6.24 -7.77
N ILE A 38 27.60 6.63 -8.36
CA ILE A 38 26.45 5.73 -8.58
C ILE A 38 26.82 4.68 -9.65
N GLU A 39 27.36 5.12 -10.78
CA GLU A 39 27.75 4.22 -11.88
C GLU A 39 28.90 3.26 -11.49
N SER A 40 29.82 3.71 -10.63
CA SER A 40 30.88 2.83 -10.09
C SER A 40 30.42 1.87 -9.00
N GLY A 41 29.17 2.01 -8.53
CA GLY A 41 28.63 1.16 -7.47
C GLY A 41 29.09 1.53 -6.04
N GLU A 42 29.77 2.68 -5.87
CA GLU A 42 30.28 3.13 -4.57
C GLU A 42 29.17 3.62 -3.62
N VAL A 43 28.07 4.11 -4.17
CA VAL A 43 27.00 4.76 -3.39
C VAL A 43 25.63 4.34 -3.89
N ASP A 44 24.78 3.95 -2.97
CA ASP A 44 23.36 3.78 -3.24
C ASP A 44 22.69 5.18 -3.35
N PRO A 45 22.00 5.48 -4.46
CA PRO A 45 21.31 6.75 -4.60
C PRO A 45 20.13 6.85 -3.62
N ARG A 46 19.87 8.04 -3.10
CA ARG A 46 18.70 8.30 -2.27
C ARG A 46 17.42 8.30 -3.11
N ALA A 47 16.27 8.15 -2.46
CA ALA A 47 14.97 8.08 -3.13
C ALA A 47 14.72 9.26 -4.10
N TYR A 48 15.10 10.48 -3.74
CA TYR A 48 15.03 11.64 -4.61
C TYR A 48 15.86 11.45 -5.90
N THR A 49 17.11 11.00 -5.76
CA THR A 49 18.01 10.76 -6.90
C THR A 49 17.49 9.62 -7.79
N ILE A 50 16.90 8.58 -7.20
CA ILE A 50 16.28 7.48 -7.95
C ILE A 50 15.10 8.01 -8.78
N ASN A 51 14.26 8.84 -8.22
CA ASN A 51 13.12 9.42 -8.94
C ASN A 51 13.59 10.26 -10.14
N ASN A 52 14.61 11.09 -9.96
CA ASN A 52 15.17 11.91 -11.04
C ASN A 52 15.85 11.03 -12.11
N LEU A 53 16.54 9.96 -11.71
CA LEU A 53 17.08 8.95 -12.64
C LEU A 53 15.98 8.24 -13.43
N ASN A 54 14.87 7.90 -12.78
CA ASN A 54 13.71 7.28 -13.43
C ASN A 54 13.16 8.18 -14.54
N GLU A 55 12.98 9.46 -14.26
CA GLU A 55 12.51 10.46 -15.23
C GLU A 55 13.52 10.68 -16.35
N ALA A 56 14.79 10.96 -16.02
CA ALA A 56 15.84 11.25 -16.99
C ALA A 56 16.11 10.06 -17.93
N LEU A 57 16.10 8.85 -17.40
CA LEU A 57 16.40 7.63 -18.16
C LEU A 57 15.16 6.91 -18.68
N ASN A 58 13.97 7.36 -18.31
CA ASN A 58 12.69 6.71 -18.59
C ASN A 58 12.71 5.21 -18.23
N TYR A 59 13.24 4.92 -17.05
CA TYR A 59 13.40 3.57 -16.54
C TYR A 59 13.15 3.58 -15.02
N ASP A 60 12.40 2.62 -14.52
CA ASP A 60 12.09 2.52 -13.08
C ASP A 60 13.17 1.71 -12.34
N PHE A 61 14.17 2.40 -11.78
CA PHE A 61 15.18 1.80 -10.91
C PHE A 61 14.65 1.40 -9.54
N GLY A 62 13.48 1.90 -9.16
CA GLY A 62 12.80 1.52 -7.92
C GLY A 62 12.13 0.16 -8.00
N GLN A 63 11.98 -0.40 -9.21
CA GLN A 63 11.69 -1.81 -9.38
C GLN A 63 12.91 -2.63 -8.94
N ASN A 64 13.12 -2.70 -7.61
CA ASN A 64 13.68 -3.92 -7.08
C ASN A 64 12.66 -4.99 -7.50
N ASP A 65 13.03 -5.83 -8.46
CA ASP A 65 12.39 -7.12 -8.65
C ASP A 65 12.55 -7.87 -7.33
N LEU A 66 11.63 -7.57 -6.39
CA LEU A 66 11.44 -8.47 -5.28
C LEU A 66 11.06 -9.78 -5.94
N GLU A 67 11.93 -10.75 -5.83
CA GLU A 67 11.75 -12.09 -6.39
C GLU A 67 10.36 -12.67 -6.14
N ASN A 68 9.58 -11.99 -5.28
CA ASN A 68 8.20 -12.30 -4.90
C ASN A 68 7.31 -11.05 -4.75
N GLU A 69 7.51 -9.98 -5.56
CA GLU A 69 6.64 -8.79 -5.50
C GLU A 69 5.14 -9.14 -5.64
N PRO A 70 4.73 -9.97 -6.64
CA PRO A 70 3.33 -10.38 -6.77
C PRO A 70 2.79 -11.11 -5.55
N PHE A 71 3.62 -11.92 -4.90
CA PHE A 71 3.24 -12.60 -3.65
C PHE A 71 2.98 -11.60 -2.52
N TRP A 72 3.86 -10.62 -2.34
CA TRP A 72 3.70 -9.61 -1.28
C TRP A 72 2.51 -8.69 -1.54
N LEU A 73 2.27 -8.33 -2.80
CA LEU A 73 1.08 -7.57 -3.20
C LEU A 73 -0.19 -8.38 -2.92
N ALA A 74 -0.23 -9.66 -3.29
CA ALA A 74 -1.34 -10.53 -3.01
C ALA A 74 -1.59 -10.68 -1.50
N MET A 75 -0.55 -10.91 -0.70
CA MET A 75 -0.64 -10.99 0.76
C MET A 75 -1.17 -9.71 1.38
N LEU A 76 -0.74 -8.55 0.86
CA LEU A 76 -1.20 -7.25 1.32
C LEU A 76 -2.70 -7.07 1.09
N HIS A 77 -3.18 -7.37 -0.13
CA HIS A 77 -4.61 -7.27 -0.45
C HIS A 77 -5.43 -8.36 0.25
N LEU A 78 -4.89 -9.59 0.37
CA LEU A 78 -5.56 -10.68 1.08
C LEU A 78 -5.70 -10.35 2.57
N SER A 79 -4.73 -9.67 3.19
CA SER A 79 -4.82 -9.24 4.58
C SER A 79 -6.02 -8.31 4.85
N SER A 80 -6.54 -7.63 3.82
CA SER A 80 -7.73 -6.79 3.94
C SER A 80 -9.04 -7.58 4.11
N THR A 81 -9.03 -8.90 3.89
CA THR A 81 -10.20 -9.76 4.18
C THR A 81 -10.49 -9.87 5.67
N ILE A 82 -9.45 -9.73 6.48
CA ILE A 82 -9.53 -9.77 7.93
C ILE A 82 -9.58 -8.32 8.42
N CYS A 83 -10.62 -7.93 9.16
CA CYS A 83 -10.80 -6.58 9.69
C CYS A 83 -9.77 -6.24 10.79
N PHE A 84 -8.48 -6.51 10.55
CA PHE A 84 -7.40 -6.33 11.51
C PHE A 84 -6.23 -5.55 10.88
N VAL A 85 -6.19 -4.24 11.14
CA VAL A 85 -5.26 -3.30 10.50
C VAL A 85 -3.77 -3.60 10.75
N ILE A 86 -3.43 -4.34 11.80
CA ILE A 86 -2.04 -4.62 12.16
C ILE A 86 -1.35 -5.48 11.10
N ILE A 87 -2.06 -6.44 10.49
CA ILE A 87 -1.47 -7.36 9.51
C ILE A 87 -0.96 -6.59 8.27
N PRO A 88 -1.80 -5.81 7.55
CA PRO A 88 -1.31 -5.04 6.41
C PRO A 88 -0.30 -3.96 6.81
N LEU A 89 -0.41 -3.39 8.02
CA LEU A 89 0.55 -2.42 8.54
C LEU A 89 1.96 -3.03 8.68
N VAL A 90 2.06 -4.24 9.23
CA VAL A 90 3.34 -4.95 9.37
C VAL A 90 3.92 -5.28 8.00
N ILE A 91 3.13 -5.87 7.09
CA ILE A 91 3.58 -6.20 5.73
C ILE A 91 4.08 -4.94 5.03
N TRP A 92 3.30 -3.86 5.05
CA TRP A 92 3.66 -2.59 4.44
C TRP A 92 4.93 -1.99 5.06
N SER A 93 5.04 -1.95 6.39
CA SER A 93 6.19 -1.38 7.10
C SER A 93 7.49 -2.09 6.74
N LEU A 94 7.46 -3.42 6.60
CA LEU A 94 8.64 -4.22 6.26
C LEU A 94 9.03 -4.11 4.78
N LYS A 95 8.07 -3.87 3.88
CA LYS A 95 8.27 -3.99 2.43
C LYS A 95 8.15 -2.68 1.64
N LYS A 96 7.62 -1.58 2.23
CA LYS A 96 7.39 -0.30 1.55
C LYS A 96 8.61 0.32 0.90
N ASN A 97 9.81 0.06 1.45
CA ASN A 97 11.06 0.60 0.92
C ASN A 97 11.68 -0.28 -0.18
N GLN A 98 11.10 -1.45 -0.47
CA GLN A 98 11.61 -2.41 -1.42
C GLN A 98 10.90 -2.33 -2.78
N SER A 99 9.69 -1.77 -2.84
CA SER A 99 8.92 -1.58 -4.07
C SER A 99 7.97 -0.38 -3.94
N LEU A 100 7.95 0.48 -4.97
CA LEU A 100 6.99 1.59 -5.06
C LEU A 100 5.55 1.07 -5.14
N LYS A 101 5.33 -0.04 -5.87
CA LYS A 101 4.00 -0.67 -5.96
C LYS A 101 3.52 -1.13 -4.59
N ILE A 102 4.36 -1.82 -3.81
CA ILE A 102 4.01 -2.24 -2.45
C ILE A 102 3.74 -1.02 -1.56
N SER A 103 4.52 0.05 -1.71
CA SER A 103 4.29 1.28 -0.94
C SER A 103 2.93 1.90 -1.25
N GLN A 104 2.55 2.03 -2.52
CA GLN A 104 1.28 2.61 -2.96
C GLN A 104 0.09 1.70 -2.58
N HIS A 105 0.15 0.41 -2.94
CA HIS A 105 -0.90 -0.56 -2.61
C HIS A 105 -1.12 -0.66 -1.09
N GLY A 106 -0.02 -0.59 -0.30
CA GLY A 106 -0.11 -0.63 1.14
C GLY A 106 -0.84 0.55 1.75
N LYS A 107 -0.64 1.75 1.22
CA LYS A 107 -1.40 2.94 1.64
C LYS A 107 -2.89 2.77 1.37
N ASP A 108 -3.26 2.24 0.20
CA ASP A 108 -4.66 2.04 -0.17
C ASP A 108 -5.34 0.98 0.72
N VAL A 109 -4.64 -0.14 0.99
CA VAL A 109 -5.12 -1.18 1.89
C VAL A 109 -5.26 -0.65 3.33
N LEU A 110 -4.27 0.11 3.82
CA LEU A 110 -4.32 0.70 5.16
C LEU A 110 -5.45 1.71 5.28
N ASN A 111 -5.63 2.60 4.30
CA ASN A 111 -6.71 3.57 4.29
C ASN A 111 -8.08 2.90 4.33
N PHE A 112 -8.26 1.84 3.55
CA PHE A 112 -9.47 1.03 3.57
C PHE A 112 -9.68 0.37 4.94
N GLN A 113 -8.67 -0.28 5.48
CA GLN A 113 -8.73 -0.97 6.77
C GLN A 113 -9.03 0.00 7.93
N ILE A 114 -8.38 1.17 7.97
CA ILE A 114 -8.65 2.18 8.98
C ILE A 114 -10.11 2.65 8.89
N THR A 115 -10.60 2.92 7.67
CA THR A 115 -12.00 3.33 7.45
C THR A 115 -12.97 2.25 7.98
N ILE A 116 -12.77 0.99 7.61
CA ILE A 116 -13.61 -0.13 8.05
C ILE A 116 -13.57 -0.29 9.59
N ASN A 117 -12.37 -0.23 10.19
CA ASN A 117 -12.24 -0.34 11.64
C ASN A 117 -12.93 0.82 12.38
N LEU A 118 -12.92 2.04 11.85
CA LEU A 118 -13.69 3.17 12.41
C LEU A 118 -15.19 2.92 12.37
N VAL A 119 -15.71 2.38 11.25
CA VAL A 119 -17.14 2.04 11.12
C VAL A 119 -17.52 0.91 12.09
N LEU A 120 -16.67 -0.13 12.20
CA LEU A 120 -16.87 -1.21 13.16
C LEU A 120 -16.86 -0.70 14.61
N PHE A 121 -15.91 0.17 14.95
CA PHE A 121 -15.81 0.78 16.28
C PHE A 121 -17.07 1.58 16.61
N ALA A 122 -17.54 2.42 15.67
CA ALA A 122 -18.77 3.18 15.83
C ALA A 122 -19.98 2.27 16.04
N ASN A 123 -20.08 1.16 15.31
CA ASN A 123 -21.16 0.18 15.47
C ASN A 123 -21.13 -0.49 16.87
N VAL A 124 -19.94 -0.93 17.31
CA VAL A 124 -19.76 -1.53 18.65
C VAL A 124 -20.05 -0.50 19.74
N PHE A 125 -19.64 0.75 19.56
CA PHE A 125 -19.92 1.82 20.49
C PHE A 125 -21.43 2.05 20.64
N VAL A 126 -22.18 2.10 19.54
CA VAL A 126 -23.64 2.20 19.56
C VAL A 126 -24.25 1.02 20.31
N LEU A 127 -23.76 -0.21 20.07
CA LEU A 127 -24.23 -1.41 20.75
C LEU A 127 -24.01 -1.35 22.28
N MET A 128 -22.89 -0.78 22.73
CA MET A 128 -22.60 -0.64 24.16
C MET A 128 -23.40 0.49 24.83
N VAL A 129 -23.63 1.60 24.13
CA VAL A 129 -24.20 2.82 24.71
C VAL A 129 -25.73 2.84 24.64
N MET A 130 -26.33 2.30 23.56
CA MET A 130 -27.78 2.26 23.37
C MET A 130 -28.57 1.69 24.55
N PRO A 131 -28.22 0.54 25.15
CA PRO A 131 -28.96 -0.01 26.28
C PRO A 131 -28.99 0.91 27.50
N TYR A 132 -27.91 1.69 27.69
CA TYR A 132 -27.78 2.64 28.79
C TYR A 132 -28.70 3.85 28.65
N PHE A 133 -28.82 4.39 27.45
CA PHE A 133 -29.63 5.58 27.17
C PHE A 133 -31.12 5.28 27.15
N PHE A 134 -31.50 4.11 26.61
CA PHE A 134 -32.92 3.81 26.41
C PHE A 134 -33.58 3.15 27.61
N ARG A 135 -32.86 2.88 28.73
CA ARG A 135 -33.44 2.21 29.92
C ARG A 135 -34.44 1.14 29.52
N MET A 136 -34.03 0.31 28.55
CA MET A 136 -34.94 -0.59 27.83
C MET A 136 -35.62 -1.49 28.82
N GLN A 137 -36.89 -1.19 29.07
CA GLN A 137 -37.78 -2.08 29.78
C GLN A 137 -37.65 -3.46 29.14
N GLU A 138 -37.42 -4.47 29.93
CA GLU A 138 -36.89 -5.80 29.54
C GLU A 138 -37.88 -6.63 28.70
N THR A 139 -38.47 -6.06 27.64
CA THR A 139 -39.25 -6.87 26.71
C THR A 139 -38.31 -7.68 25.83
N SER A 140 -38.55 -8.99 25.77
CA SER A 140 -37.79 -9.94 24.93
C SER A 140 -37.65 -9.46 23.47
N MET A 141 -38.70 -8.83 22.95
CA MET A 141 -38.78 -8.34 21.59
C MET A 141 -37.83 -7.16 21.31
N ALA A 142 -37.69 -6.21 22.25
CA ALA A 142 -36.80 -5.07 22.11
C ALA A 142 -35.32 -5.48 22.12
N ARG A 143 -34.93 -6.43 22.96
CA ARG A 143 -33.58 -7.01 22.97
C ARG A 143 -33.26 -7.73 21.66
N THR A 144 -34.19 -8.54 21.13
CA THR A 144 -34.01 -9.26 19.87
C THR A 144 -33.83 -8.30 18.71
N LEU A 145 -34.66 -7.26 18.62
CA LEU A 145 -34.57 -6.26 17.58
C LEU A 145 -33.25 -5.50 17.66
N MET A 146 -32.80 -5.10 18.87
CA MET A 146 -31.54 -4.43 19.07
C MET A 146 -30.36 -5.29 18.65
N LEU A 147 -30.33 -6.59 19.06
CA LEU A 147 -29.29 -7.51 18.65
C LEU A 147 -29.27 -7.65 17.10
N PHE A 148 -30.44 -7.76 16.48
CA PHE A 148 -30.53 -7.87 15.03
C PHE A 148 -29.98 -6.59 14.33
N CYS A 149 -30.38 -5.40 14.80
CA CYS A 149 -29.92 -4.13 14.22
C CYS A 149 -28.41 -3.90 14.38
N THR A 150 -27.76 -4.48 15.35
CA THR A 150 -26.32 -4.32 15.59
C THR A 150 -25.47 -5.41 14.98
N THR A 151 -25.95 -6.68 14.98
CA THR A 151 -25.20 -7.80 14.42
C THR A 151 -25.26 -7.84 12.88
N THR A 152 -26.40 -7.45 12.29
CA THR A 152 -26.53 -7.42 10.81
C THR A 152 -25.50 -6.54 10.12
N PRO A 153 -25.25 -5.28 10.55
CA PRO A 153 -24.18 -4.46 9.97
C PRO A 153 -22.78 -5.09 10.11
N LEU A 154 -22.48 -5.74 11.25
CA LEU A 154 -21.20 -6.41 11.44
C LEU A 154 -20.98 -7.54 10.42
N ILE A 155 -22.01 -8.35 10.19
CA ILE A 155 -21.96 -9.43 9.20
C ILE A 155 -21.80 -8.88 7.79
N LEU A 156 -22.58 -7.83 7.44
CA LEU A 156 -22.51 -7.21 6.11
C LEU A 156 -21.16 -6.57 5.85
N ILE A 157 -20.57 -5.87 6.84
CA ILE A 157 -19.23 -5.29 6.73
C ILE A 157 -18.18 -6.41 6.57
N GLY A 158 -18.28 -7.49 7.36
CA GLY A 158 -17.37 -8.63 7.23
C GLY A 158 -17.44 -9.28 5.86
N MET A 159 -18.64 -9.53 5.33
CA MET A 159 -18.83 -10.03 3.96
C MET A 159 -18.26 -9.06 2.91
N PHE A 160 -18.54 -7.77 3.04
CA PHE A 160 -18.05 -6.75 2.11
C PHE A 160 -16.53 -6.70 2.09
N THR A 161 -15.86 -6.68 3.24
CA THR A 161 -14.39 -6.67 3.34
C THR A 161 -13.77 -7.94 2.76
N PHE A 162 -14.38 -9.09 3.05
CA PHE A 162 -13.94 -10.37 2.50
C PHE A 162 -13.99 -10.35 0.95
N PHE A 163 -15.14 -10.01 0.36
CA PHE A 163 -15.27 -9.94 -1.10
C PHE A 163 -14.33 -8.92 -1.73
N GLN A 164 -14.16 -7.74 -1.13
CA GLN A 164 -13.24 -6.73 -1.65
C GLN A 164 -11.78 -7.18 -1.57
N GLY A 165 -11.37 -7.79 -0.48
CA GLY A 165 -10.02 -8.32 -0.31
C GLY A 165 -9.70 -9.40 -1.35
N VAL A 166 -10.56 -10.41 -1.49
CA VAL A 166 -10.39 -11.49 -2.49
C VAL A 166 -10.39 -10.91 -3.91
N LYS A 167 -11.38 -10.07 -4.26
CA LYS A 167 -11.49 -9.46 -5.58
C LYS A 167 -10.24 -8.65 -5.96
N ASN A 168 -9.75 -7.81 -5.04
CA ASN A 168 -8.58 -6.99 -5.30
C ASN A 168 -7.30 -7.81 -5.37
N THR A 169 -7.18 -8.88 -4.56
CA THR A 169 -6.09 -9.85 -4.68
C THR A 169 -6.04 -10.48 -6.08
N MET A 170 -7.18 -10.95 -6.57
CA MET A 170 -7.26 -11.55 -7.92
C MET A 170 -6.91 -10.54 -9.02
N ARG A 171 -7.39 -9.30 -8.91
CA ARG A 171 -7.08 -8.25 -9.88
C ARG A 171 -5.59 -7.91 -9.92
N VAL A 172 -4.97 -7.78 -8.75
CA VAL A 172 -3.54 -7.47 -8.65
C VAL A 172 -2.69 -8.61 -9.21
N LEU A 173 -3.04 -9.88 -8.95
CA LEU A 173 -2.37 -11.04 -9.53
C LEU A 173 -2.54 -11.13 -11.06
N SER A 174 -3.61 -10.55 -11.61
CA SER A 174 -3.88 -10.48 -13.06
C SER A 174 -3.44 -9.15 -13.68
N ASP A 175 -2.65 -8.34 -12.98
CA ASP A 175 -2.17 -7.01 -13.40
C ASP A 175 -3.32 -6.07 -13.84
N GLN A 176 -4.49 -6.21 -13.20
CA GLN A 176 -5.67 -5.39 -13.45
C GLN A 176 -5.81 -4.28 -12.40
N PRO A 177 -6.43 -3.14 -12.75
CA PRO A 177 -6.66 -2.05 -11.81
C PRO A 177 -7.59 -2.50 -10.69
N TYR A 178 -7.19 -2.23 -9.45
CA TYR A 178 -7.97 -2.48 -8.25
C TYR A 178 -8.54 -1.17 -7.67
N LYS A 179 -9.54 -1.28 -6.81
CA LYS A 179 -10.13 -0.14 -6.10
C LYS A 179 -10.73 -0.56 -4.77
N TYR A 180 -10.52 0.27 -3.77
CA TYR A 180 -11.22 0.18 -2.48
C TYR A 180 -12.29 1.27 -2.40
N PRO A 181 -13.58 0.93 -2.58
CA PRO A 181 -14.66 1.89 -2.40
C PRO A 181 -14.77 2.26 -0.91
N LEU A 182 -15.24 3.47 -0.64
CA LEU A 182 -15.45 4.02 0.71
C LEU A 182 -14.15 4.19 1.54
N SER A 183 -12.99 4.15 0.92
CA SER A 183 -11.71 4.40 1.58
C SER A 183 -11.47 5.89 1.76
N ILE A 184 -11.15 6.31 2.98
CA ILE A 184 -10.74 7.68 3.32
C ILE A 184 -9.22 7.73 3.37
N ASN A 185 -8.60 8.75 2.78
CA ASN A 185 -7.15 8.88 2.72
C ASN A 185 -6.59 9.42 4.05
N PHE A 186 -6.14 8.54 4.92
CA PHE A 186 -5.43 8.86 6.17
C PHE A 186 -3.91 8.84 5.97
N VAL A 187 -3.42 7.89 5.19
CA VAL A 187 -2.00 7.71 4.87
C VAL A 187 -1.74 8.29 3.49
N LYS A 188 -0.91 9.32 3.43
CA LYS A 188 -0.49 10.00 2.18
C LYS A 188 0.83 9.47 1.64
#